data_958428c6f1c192188a6f219c33571ec1
#
_entry.id   958428c6f1c192188a6f219c33571ec1
#
_cell.length_a   1.000
_cell.length_b   1.000
_cell.length_c   1.000
_cell.angle_alpha   90.00
_cell.angle_beta   90.00
_cell.angle_gamma   90.00
#
_symmetry.space_group_name_H-M   'P 1'
#
loop_
_entity.id
_entity.type
_entity.pdbx_description
1 polymer ?
#
loop_
_entity_poly.entity_id
_entity_poly.type
_entity_poly.pdbx_seq_one_letter_code
_entity_poly.pdbx_strand_id
1 'polypeptide(L)' 'MTLLEQRVVLLPARATTFTVLCTFCLEDDPTEFLAATVTGSLRLDAGHGTAVCPRGHELRIERGQ' A
#
# COMPACT_ATOMS: atom_id res chain seq x y z
N MET A 1 -13.76 18.56 4.44
CA MET A 1 -13.84 17.80 4.41
C MET A 1 -13.20 16.81 3.88
N THR A 2 -12.84 16.14 3.95
CA THR A 2 -12.34 15.41 3.43
C THR A 2 -12.39 14.33 3.36
N LEU A 3 -12.46 13.93 3.04
CA LEU A 3 -12.71 13.08 2.79
C LEU A 3 -12.05 11.98 2.75
N LEU A 4 -12.05 11.05 2.12
CA LEU A 4 -11.44 9.89 1.99
C LEU A 4 -10.14 10.09 1.46
N GLU A 5 -9.11 10.09 2.22
CA GLU A 5 -7.82 10.09 1.73
C GLU A 5 -7.41 8.72 1.42
N GLN A 6 -7.14 8.37 0.18
CA GLN A 6 -6.56 7.11 -0.21
C GLN A 6 -5.07 7.27 -0.30
N ARG A 7 -4.34 6.39 0.35
CA ARG A 7 -2.90 6.37 0.22
C ARG A 7 -2.53 5.58 -1.03
N VAL A 8 -1.65 6.15 -1.84
CA VAL A 8 -1.28 5.56 -3.11
C VAL A 8 0.19 5.18 -3.05
N VAL A 9 0.49 3.94 -3.45
CA VAL A 9 1.85 3.44 -3.52
C VAL A 9 2.18 3.21 -4.99
N LEU A 10 3.28 3.77 -5.46
CA LEU A 10 3.69 3.61 -6.84
C LEU A 10 4.71 2.48 -6.93
N LEU A 11 4.47 1.55 -7.85
CA LEU A 11 5.38 0.45 -8.10
C LEU A 11 6.19 0.72 -9.37
N PRO A 12 7.43 0.23 -9.43
CA PRO A 12 8.16 0.25 -10.68
C PRO A 12 7.42 -0.49 -11.77
N ALA A 13 7.68 -0.13 -13.03
CA ALA A 13 6.90 -0.64 -14.15
C ALA A 13 6.90 -2.15 -14.26
N ARG A 14 7.96 -2.82 -13.81
CA ARG A 14 8.08 -4.27 -13.96
C ARG A 14 7.95 -5.04 -12.66
N ALA A 15 7.65 -4.36 -11.57
CA ALA A 15 7.53 -5.03 -10.29
C ALA A 15 6.24 -5.83 -10.23
N THR A 16 6.32 -7.06 -9.74
CA THR A 16 5.15 -7.90 -9.55
C THR A 16 4.87 -8.15 -8.08
N THR A 17 5.81 -7.83 -7.19
CA THR A 17 5.61 -7.97 -5.75
C THR A 17 6.01 -6.68 -5.09
N PHE A 18 5.47 -6.44 -3.90
CA PHE A 18 5.80 -5.23 -3.18
C PHE A 18 5.72 -5.48 -1.68
N THR A 19 6.49 -4.70 -0.95
CA THR A 19 6.44 -4.64 0.51
C THR A 19 6.42 -3.16 0.86
N VAL A 20 5.36 -2.72 1.49
CA VAL A 20 5.18 -1.31 1.82
C VAL A 20 4.72 -1.19 3.26
N LEU A 21 4.80 0.01 3.80
CA LEU A 21 4.31 0.27 5.14
C LEU A 21 2.98 1.00 5.05
N CYS A 22 2.03 0.57 5.88
CA CYS A 22 0.75 1.26 5.96
C CYS A 22 0.94 2.55 6.73
N THR A 23 0.82 3.68 6.05
CA THR A 23 1.04 4.97 6.69
C THR A 23 -0.02 5.27 7.74
N PHE A 24 -1.23 4.73 7.59
CA PHE A 24 -2.25 4.90 8.61
C PHE A 24 -1.83 4.27 9.93
N CYS A 25 -1.26 3.06 9.86
CA CYS A 25 -0.79 2.39 11.07
C CYS A 25 0.40 3.10 11.67
N LEU A 26 1.29 3.64 10.83
CA LEU A 26 2.46 4.36 11.33
C LEU A 26 2.07 5.67 12.00
N GLU A 27 1.02 6.32 11.51
CA GLU A 27 0.54 7.54 12.15
C GLU A 27 -0.02 7.25 13.52
N ASP A 28 -0.65 6.08 13.67
CA ASP A 28 -1.22 5.70 14.96
C ASP A 28 -0.13 5.27 15.94
N ASP A 29 0.84 4.49 15.46
CA ASP A 29 1.92 4.01 16.32
C ASP A 29 3.20 3.88 15.52
N PRO A 30 4.04 4.91 15.50
CA PRO A 30 5.26 4.88 14.69
C PRO A 30 6.26 3.81 15.10
N THR A 31 6.14 3.25 16.30
CA THR A 31 7.10 2.24 16.73
C THR A 31 6.72 0.84 16.26
N GLU A 32 5.52 0.67 15.72
CA GLU A 32 5.03 -0.65 15.31
C GLU A 32 5.14 -0.82 13.80
N PHE A 33 6.30 -0.49 13.24
CA PHE A 33 6.43 -0.55 11.79
C PHE A 33 6.40 -1.98 11.26
N LEU A 34 6.77 -2.98 12.06
CA LEU A 34 6.66 -4.36 11.60
C LEU A 34 5.19 -4.77 11.43
N ALA A 35 4.35 -4.31 12.35
CA ALA A 35 2.93 -4.59 12.25
C ALA A 35 2.26 -3.79 11.13
N ALA A 36 2.92 -2.74 10.66
CA ALA A 36 2.40 -1.91 9.58
C ALA A 36 2.84 -2.40 8.21
N THR A 37 3.67 -3.44 8.15
CA THR A 37 4.19 -3.93 6.88
C THR A 37 3.11 -4.66 6.09
N VAL A 38 2.95 -4.29 4.83
CA VAL A 38 1.97 -4.88 3.94
C VAL A 38 2.71 -5.43 2.73
N THR A 39 2.53 -6.71 2.45
CA THR A 39 3.11 -7.33 1.27
C THR A 39 2.01 -7.77 0.33
N GLY A 40 2.31 -7.77 -0.93
CA GLY A 40 1.34 -8.19 -1.92
C GLY A 40 1.97 -8.37 -3.28
N SER A 41 1.13 -8.61 -4.26
CA SER A 41 1.59 -8.77 -5.62
C SER A 41 0.64 -8.08 -6.58
N LEU A 42 1.17 -7.70 -7.73
CA LEU A 42 0.40 -7.06 -8.78
C LEU A 42 0.88 -7.62 -10.11
N ARG A 43 -0.04 -8.18 -10.87
CA ARG A 43 0.32 -8.78 -12.16
C ARG A 43 0.90 -7.73 -13.09
N LEU A 44 1.80 -8.18 -13.98
CA LEU A 44 2.43 -7.26 -14.91
C LEU A 44 1.44 -6.58 -15.83
N ASP A 45 0.34 -7.25 -16.15
CA ASP A 45 -0.67 -6.68 -17.04
C ASP A 45 -1.68 -5.81 -16.29
N ALA A 46 -1.56 -5.69 -14.99
CA ALA A 46 -2.46 -4.86 -14.19
C ALA A 46 -1.84 -3.50 -13.96
N GLY A 47 -2.60 -2.45 -14.20
CA GLY A 47 -2.13 -1.09 -13.98
C GLY A 47 -2.30 -0.61 -12.55
N HIS A 48 -3.16 -1.26 -11.79
CA HIS A 48 -3.41 -0.85 -10.40
C HIS A 48 -4.00 -2.01 -9.62
N GLY A 49 -4.02 -1.85 -8.32
CA GLY A 49 -4.62 -2.82 -7.43
C GLY A 49 -4.81 -2.21 -6.06
N THR A 50 -5.14 -3.03 -5.09
CA THR A 50 -5.29 -2.59 -3.71
C THR A 50 -4.61 -3.58 -2.79
N ALA A 51 -4.21 -3.10 -1.63
CA ALA A 51 -3.67 -3.93 -0.57
C ALA A 51 -4.30 -3.49 0.74
N VAL A 52 -4.44 -4.43 1.67
CA VAL A 52 -5.09 -4.14 2.94
C VAL A 52 -4.15 -4.56 4.05
N CYS A 53 -3.89 -3.66 4.98
CA CYS A 53 -3.02 -3.97 6.10
C CYS A 53 -3.76 -4.86 7.11
N PRO A 54 -3.04 -5.45 8.09
CA PRO A 54 -3.69 -6.34 9.06
C PRO A 54 -4.80 -5.68 9.86
N ARG A 55 -4.81 -4.35 9.94
CA ARG A 55 -5.86 -3.64 10.65
C ARG A 55 -7.01 -3.22 9.76
N GLY A 56 -6.94 -3.55 8.45
CA GLY A 56 -8.03 -3.26 7.55
C GLY A 56 -7.93 -1.96 6.77
N HIS A 57 -6.82 -1.24 6.90
CA HIS A 57 -6.63 -0.02 6.11
C HIS A 57 -6.34 -0.38 4.66
N GLU A 58 -6.97 0.30 3.74
CA GLU A 58 -6.83 0.01 2.32
C GLU A 58 -5.82 0.95 1.69
N LEU A 59 -4.89 0.36 0.92
CA LEU A 59 -3.88 1.11 0.20
C LEU A 59 -4.08 0.88 -1.28
N ARG A 60 -4.01 1.94 -2.06
CA ARG A 60 -4.12 1.83 -3.51
C ARG A 60 -2.72 1.65 -4.08
N ILE A 61 -2.57 0.64 -4.92
CA ILE A 61 -1.30 0.35 -5.58
C ILE A 61 -1.45 0.75 -7.04
N GLU A 62 -0.51 1.54 -7.54
CA GLU A 62 -0.52 1.94 -8.94
C GLU A 62 0.85 1.67 -9.53
N ARG A 63 0.85 1.23 -10.77
CA ARG A 63 2.10 0.93 -11.46
C ARG A 63 2.59 2.19 -12.14
N GLY A 64 3.84 2.56 -11.85
CA GLY A 64 4.47 3.67 -12.51
C GLY A 64 4.91 3.29 -13.91
N GLN A 65 5.35 4.27 -14.66
CA GLN A 65 5.83 4.03 -16.01
C GLN A 65 7.31 4.26 -16.13
#